data_543fb663a0723d6581d67c1e62cc90b8
#
_entry.id   543fb663a0723d6581d67c1e62cc90b8
#
_cell.length_a   1.000
_cell.length_b   1.000
_cell.length_c   1.000
_cell.angle_alpha   90.00
_cell.angle_beta   90.00
_cell.angle_gamma   90.00
#
_symmetry.space_group_name_H-M   'P 1'
#
loop_
_entity.id
_entity.type
_entity.pdbx_description
1 polymer ?
#
loop_
_entity_poly.entity_id
_entity_poly.type
_entity_poly.pdbx_seq_one_letter_code
_entity_poly.pdbx_strand_id
1 'polypeptide(L)' 'MEIAFHNGGIYQYDGVPADVHQGLMSAPSKGKYFHQYIKNVYPYRKVG' A
#
# COMPACT_ATOMS: atom_id res chain seq x y z
N MET A 1 -1.65 7.36 1.05
CA MET A 1 -1.75 6.43 -0.09
C MET A 1 -2.97 5.54 0.10
N GLU A 2 -3.80 5.42 -0.92
CA GLU A 2 -5.04 4.67 -0.84
C GLU A 2 -4.95 3.45 -1.74
N ILE A 3 -5.35 2.28 -1.20
CA ILE A 3 -5.27 1.02 -1.92
C ILE A 3 -6.59 0.30 -1.85
N ALA A 4 -7.13 -0.08 -3.01
CA ALA A 4 -8.32 -0.92 -3.10
C ALA A 4 -7.89 -2.39 -3.25
N PHE A 5 -8.42 -3.24 -2.39
CA PHE A 5 -8.13 -4.66 -2.43
C PHE A 5 -9.23 -5.43 -3.14
N HIS A 6 -8.88 -6.59 -3.66
CA HIS A 6 -9.83 -7.45 -4.39
C HIS A 6 -11.00 -7.91 -3.53
N ASN A 7 -10.84 -7.96 -2.22
CA ASN A 7 -11.91 -8.34 -1.31
C ASN A 7 -12.92 -7.21 -1.06
N GLY A 8 -12.77 -6.09 -1.75
CA GLY A 8 -13.70 -4.98 -1.66
C GLY A 8 -13.35 -3.93 -0.64
N GLY A 9 -12.27 -4.10 0.10
CA GLY A 9 -11.84 -3.12 1.08
C GLY A 9 -10.97 -2.03 0.47
N ILE A 10 -11.15 -0.79 0.93
CA ILE A 10 -10.27 0.32 0.56
C ILE A 10 -9.58 0.81 1.81
N TYR A 11 -8.25 0.85 1.78
CA TYR A 11 -7.44 1.22 2.93
C TYR A 11 -6.56 2.41 2.58
N GLN A 12 -6.44 3.33 3.53
CA GLN A 12 -5.55 4.48 3.39
C GLN A 12 -4.35 4.31 4.30
N TYR A 13 -3.15 4.39 3.73
CA TYR A 13 -1.88 4.30 4.44
C TYR A 13 -1.26 5.68 4.52
N ASP A 14 -1.01 6.13 5.77
CA ASP A 14 -0.51 7.49 6.00
C ASP A 14 1.01 7.52 6.08
N GLY A 15 1.60 8.60 5.59
CA GLY A 15 3.04 8.84 5.71
C GLY A 15 3.89 8.08 4.71
N VAL A 16 3.29 7.44 3.70
CA VAL A 16 4.05 6.70 2.69
C VAL A 16 4.74 7.69 1.77
N PRO A 17 6.09 7.68 1.69
CA PRO A 17 6.81 8.62 0.83
C PRO A 17 6.61 8.27 -0.66
N ALA A 18 6.83 9.27 -1.50
CA ALA A 18 6.68 9.10 -2.96
C ALA A 18 7.59 8.00 -3.50
N ASP A 19 8.79 7.86 -2.94
CA ASP A 19 9.73 6.82 -3.37
C ASP A 19 9.16 5.41 -3.18
N VAL A 20 8.51 5.18 -2.05
CA VAL A 20 7.89 3.88 -1.76
C VAL A 20 6.72 3.63 -2.70
N HIS A 21 5.89 4.64 -2.91
CA HIS A 21 4.76 4.53 -3.83
C HIS A 21 5.25 4.22 -5.25
N GLN A 22 6.29 4.88 -5.69
CA GLN A 22 6.85 4.66 -7.01
C GLN A 22 7.45 3.27 -7.13
N GLY A 23 8.13 2.80 -6.08
CA GLY A 23 8.65 1.44 -6.05
C GLY A 23 7.55 0.39 -6.17
N LEU A 24 6.43 0.63 -5.50
CA LEU A 24 5.28 -0.25 -5.60
C LEU A 24 4.74 -0.32 -7.03
N MET A 25 4.62 0.83 -7.68
CA MET A 25 4.12 0.88 -9.05
C MET A 25 5.04 0.17 -10.05
N SER A 26 6.34 0.16 -9.75
CA SER A 26 7.35 -0.46 -10.62
C SER A 26 7.65 -1.91 -10.25
N ALA A 27 7.10 -2.41 -9.17
CA ALA A 27 7.43 -3.75 -8.68
C ALA A 27 6.85 -4.83 -9.59
N PRO A 28 7.62 -5.90 -9.85
CA PRO A 28 7.09 -7.05 -10.61
C PRO A 28 5.91 -7.71 -9.90
N SER A 29 5.97 -7.75 -8.56
CA SER A 29 4.87 -8.25 -7.74
C SER A 29 4.46 -7.17 -6.75
N LYS A 30 3.39 -6.48 -7.06
CA LYS A 30 2.89 -5.40 -6.20
C LYS A 30 2.45 -5.91 -4.83
N GLY A 31 1.84 -7.09 -4.79
CA GLY A 31 1.41 -7.68 -3.53
C GLY A 31 2.58 -7.97 -2.59
N LYS A 32 3.66 -8.54 -3.09
CA LYS A 32 4.84 -8.80 -2.29
C LYS A 32 5.49 -7.51 -1.80
N TYR A 33 5.63 -6.54 -2.69
CA TYR A 33 6.22 -5.26 -2.34
C TYR A 33 5.40 -4.58 -1.24
N PHE A 34 4.09 -4.56 -1.39
CA PHE A 34 3.19 -3.99 -0.42
C PHE A 34 3.34 -4.66 0.95
N HIS A 35 3.33 -5.98 1.00
CA HIS A 35 3.49 -6.72 2.24
C HIS A 35 4.81 -6.43 2.93
N GLN A 36 5.86 -6.31 2.16
CA GLN A 36 7.21 -6.19 2.68
C GLN A 36 7.53 -4.76 3.15
N TYR A 37 7.05 -3.75 2.43
CA TYR A 37 7.47 -2.38 2.64
C TYR A 37 6.39 -1.45 3.17
N ILE A 38 5.13 -1.83 3.11
CA ILE A 38 4.03 -0.94 3.47
C ILE A 38 3.16 -1.51 4.58
N LYS A 39 2.71 -2.74 4.46
CA LYS A 39 1.66 -3.30 5.29
C LYS A 39 1.94 -3.21 6.78
N ASN A 40 3.14 -3.51 7.23
CA ASN A 40 3.50 -3.49 8.64
C ASN A 40 4.45 -2.34 8.99
N VAL A 41 4.61 -1.38 8.09
CA VAL A 41 5.55 -0.27 8.25
C VAL A 41 4.81 1.03 8.52
N TYR A 42 3.69 1.25 7.85
CA TYR A 42 2.94 2.50 7.95
C TYR A 42 1.57 2.30 8.58
N PRO A 43 1.08 3.29 9.35
CA PRO A 43 -0.28 3.21 9.89
C PRO A 43 -1.31 3.28 8.76
N TYR A 44 -2.43 2.59 8.97
CA TYR A 44 -3.49 2.55 7.98
C TYR A 44 -4.85 2.57 8.64
N ARG A 45 -5.88 2.87 7.83
CA ARG A 45 -7.27 2.77 8.24
C ARG A 45 -8.12 2.36 7.05
N LYS A 46 -9.20 1.64 7.34
CA LYS A 46 -10.17 1.26 6.32
C LYS A 46 -11.09 2.44 6.05
N VAL A 47 -11.20 2.86 4.78
CA VAL A 47 -12.03 4.00 4.39
C VAL A 47 -13.17 3.62 3.44
N GLY A 48 -13.24 2.38 3.03
CA GLY A 48 -14.32 1.95 2.16
C GLY A 48 -14.60 0.48 2.16
#